data_8bf51eda6d8411a3442c5593cdd668c2
#
_entry.id   8bf51eda6d8411a3442c5593cdd668c2
#
_cell.length_a   1.000
_cell.length_b   1.000
_cell.length_c   1.000
_cell.angle_alpha   90.00
_cell.angle_beta   90.00
_cell.angle_gamma   90.00
#
_symmetry.space_group_name_H-M   'P 1'
#
loop_
_entity.id
_entity.type
_entity.pdbx_description
1 polymer ?
#
loop_
_entity_poly.entity_id
_entity_poly.type
_entity_poly.pdbx_seq_one_letter_code
_entity_poly.pdbx_strand_id
1 'polypeptide(L)'
;MSGNGLDRLNPKEREAILEFVQLLEERLGDLVSSVALFGSKARGESTADSDLDVLVVVDSDDWRLHKQVRYLAADICLKYELNLSPRVWSVAHRREMEAMNSLLHQNIQTEGIELLETSRPAG
;
A
#
# COMPACT_ATOMS: atom_id res chain seq x y z
N MET A 1 20.44 -5.90 -2.32
CA MET A 1 19.84 -6.73 -1.37
C MET A 1 18.35 -6.60 -1.29
N SER A 2 17.70 -7.65 -1.39
CA SER A 2 16.27 -7.61 -1.45
C SER A 2 15.68 -7.98 -0.11
N GLY A 3 15.74 -7.15 0.82
CA GLY A 3 15.18 -7.44 2.10
C GLY A 3 13.75 -7.06 2.25
N ASN A 4 13.08 -6.69 1.17
CA ASN A 4 11.77 -6.09 1.28
C ASN A 4 10.61 -7.06 1.01
N GLY A 5 10.90 -8.34 0.81
CA GLY A 5 9.84 -9.32 0.61
C GLY A 5 9.17 -9.30 -0.76
N LEU A 6 9.58 -8.43 -1.66
CA LEU A 6 9.00 -8.39 -3.00
C LEU A 6 9.31 -9.62 -3.82
N ASP A 7 10.31 -10.41 -3.42
CA ASP A 7 10.62 -11.67 -4.08
C ASP A 7 9.49 -12.69 -3.98
N ARG A 8 8.55 -12.50 -3.05
CA ARG A 8 7.41 -13.41 -2.91
C ARG A 8 6.36 -13.16 -3.98
N LEU A 9 6.49 -12.06 -4.71
CA LEU A 9 5.59 -11.72 -5.79
C LEU A 9 6.15 -12.24 -7.10
N ASN A 10 5.27 -12.63 -8.03
CA ASN A 10 5.73 -12.95 -9.36
C ASN A 10 6.14 -11.65 -10.09
N PRO A 11 6.84 -11.74 -11.24
CA PRO A 11 7.32 -10.52 -11.91
C PRO A 11 6.23 -9.53 -12.28
N LYS A 12 5.07 -10.03 -12.69
CA LYS A 12 3.96 -9.15 -13.07
C LYS A 12 3.42 -8.40 -11.85
N GLU A 13 3.27 -9.10 -10.73
CA GLU A 13 2.79 -8.48 -9.50
C GLU A 13 3.78 -7.45 -9.00
N ARG A 14 5.06 -7.76 -9.09
CA ARG A 14 6.11 -6.84 -8.66
C ARG A 14 6.11 -5.57 -9.50
N GLU A 15 6.00 -5.72 -10.82
CA GLU A 15 5.95 -4.55 -11.70
C GLU A 15 4.72 -3.69 -11.40
N ALA A 16 3.58 -4.33 -11.19
CA ALA A 16 2.33 -3.62 -10.91
C ALA A 16 2.45 -2.81 -9.61
N ILE A 17 2.99 -3.41 -8.57
CA ILE A 17 3.16 -2.74 -7.28
C ILE A 17 4.13 -1.56 -7.41
N LEU A 18 5.25 -1.77 -8.09
CA LEU A 18 6.23 -0.71 -8.23
C LEU A 18 5.69 0.45 -9.05
N GLU A 19 4.93 0.15 -10.10
CA GLU A 19 4.32 1.22 -10.88
C GLU A 19 3.27 1.96 -10.08
N PHE A 20 2.48 1.25 -9.26
CA PHE A 20 1.49 1.89 -8.41
C PHE A 20 2.16 2.87 -7.43
N VAL A 21 3.24 2.43 -6.79
CA VAL A 21 3.98 3.30 -5.87
C VAL A 21 4.53 4.51 -6.60
N GLN A 22 5.08 4.30 -7.80
CA GLN A 22 5.61 5.41 -8.59
C GLN A 22 4.53 6.41 -8.96
N LEU A 23 3.36 5.93 -9.37
CA LEU A 23 2.24 6.81 -9.70
C LEU A 23 1.78 7.60 -8.48
N LEU A 24 1.75 6.97 -7.31
CA LEU A 24 1.40 7.68 -6.09
C LEU A 24 2.39 8.80 -5.81
N GLU A 25 3.67 8.54 -5.97
CA GLU A 25 4.68 9.56 -5.76
C GLU A 25 4.55 10.70 -6.76
N GLU A 26 4.30 10.37 -8.02
CA GLU A 26 4.19 11.39 -9.08
C GLU A 26 2.94 12.25 -8.93
N ARG A 27 1.83 11.64 -8.56
CA ARG A 27 0.54 12.33 -8.54
C ARG A 27 0.24 13.00 -7.21
N LEU A 28 0.68 12.41 -6.10
CA LEU A 28 0.34 12.90 -4.76
C LEU A 28 1.55 13.42 -4.01
N GLY A 29 2.75 13.03 -4.41
CA GLY A 29 3.98 13.53 -3.82
C GLY A 29 4.01 13.38 -2.32
N ASP A 30 4.22 14.51 -1.66
CA ASP A 30 4.40 14.56 -0.20
C ASP A 30 3.16 14.19 0.59
N LEU A 31 2.00 14.12 -0.08
CA LEU A 31 0.77 13.74 0.61
C LEU A 31 0.74 12.25 0.95
N VAL A 32 1.53 11.44 0.28
CA VAL A 32 1.61 10.01 0.61
C VAL A 32 2.63 9.83 1.72
N SER A 33 2.15 9.35 2.86
CA SER A 33 2.99 9.13 4.03
C SER A 33 3.66 7.75 3.98
N SER A 34 2.91 6.73 3.62
CA SER A 34 3.48 5.38 3.51
C SER A 34 2.62 4.49 2.63
N VAL A 35 3.23 3.44 2.12
CA VAL A 35 2.56 2.40 1.35
C VAL A 35 3.11 1.07 1.82
N ALA A 36 2.25 0.13 2.17
CA ALA A 36 2.68 -1.18 2.64
C ALA A 36 1.82 -2.28 2.01
N LEU A 37 2.47 -3.36 1.63
CA LEU A 37 1.79 -4.57 1.18
C LEU A 37 1.49 -5.42 2.40
N PHE A 38 0.28 -5.97 2.49
CA PHE A 38 -0.09 -6.84 3.59
C PHE A 38 -0.96 -7.99 3.07
N GLY A 39 -1.44 -8.83 3.97
CA GLY A 39 -2.29 -9.94 3.60
C GLY A 39 -1.49 -11.14 3.10
N SER A 40 -2.16 -12.05 2.40
CA SER A 40 -1.57 -13.32 2.00
C SER A 40 -0.37 -13.17 1.06
N LYS A 41 -0.39 -12.18 0.19
CA LYS A 41 0.77 -11.95 -0.70
C LYS A 41 2.01 -11.56 0.09
N ALA A 42 1.85 -10.75 1.13
CA ALA A 42 2.99 -10.36 1.97
C ALA A 42 3.52 -11.56 2.76
N ARG A 43 2.65 -12.49 3.15
CA ARG A 43 3.06 -13.68 3.88
C ARG A 43 3.63 -14.77 2.98
N GLY A 44 3.46 -14.65 1.67
CA GLY A 44 3.90 -15.69 0.75
C GLY A 44 3.00 -16.91 0.74
N GLU A 45 1.77 -16.76 1.23
CA GLU A 45 0.80 -17.86 1.33
C GLU A 45 -0.28 -17.79 0.27
N SER A 46 -0.13 -16.88 -0.68
CA SER A 46 -1.19 -16.62 -1.65
C SER A 46 -1.17 -17.60 -2.80
N THR A 47 -2.31 -17.68 -3.48
CA THR A 47 -2.41 -18.32 -4.78
C THR A 47 -2.33 -17.22 -5.85
N ALA A 48 -2.30 -17.64 -7.13
CA ALA A 48 -2.26 -16.68 -8.23
C ALA A 48 -3.48 -15.77 -8.26
N ASP A 49 -4.60 -16.21 -7.68
CA ASP A 49 -5.84 -15.45 -7.69
C ASP A 49 -6.00 -14.54 -6.48
N SER A 50 -5.06 -14.57 -5.56
CA SER A 50 -5.16 -13.72 -4.35
C SER A 50 -4.94 -12.26 -4.70
N ASP A 51 -5.64 -11.38 -3.98
CA ASP A 51 -5.49 -9.94 -4.18
C ASP A 51 -4.17 -9.44 -3.62
N LEU A 52 -3.67 -8.36 -4.23
CA LEU A 52 -2.56 -7.62 -3.67
C LEU A 52 -3.14 -6.55 -2.75
N ASP A 53 -3.07 -6.77 -1.45
CA ASP A 53 -3.62 -5.84 -0.47
C ASP A 53 -2.57 -4.81 -0.10
N VAL A 54 -2.88 -3.53 -0.32
CA VAL A 54 -1.96 -2.46 0.03
C VAL A 54 -2.65 -1.44 0.91
N LEU A 55 -1.92 -0.96 1.90
CA LEU A 55 -2.38 0.16 2.73
C LEU A 55 -1.63 1.41 2.28
N VAL A 56 -2.38 2.41 1.87
CA VAL A 56 -1.84 3.72 1.52
C VAL A 56 -2.24 4.70 2.60
N VAL A 57 -1.26 5.30 3.26
CA VAL A 57 -1.53 6.31 4.28
C VAL A 57 -1.23 7.67 3.68
N VAL A 58 -2.22 8.56 3.71
CA VAL A 58 -2.10 9.89 3.12
C VAL A 58 -2.30 10.95 4.21
N ASP A 59 -1.63 12.08 4.03
CA ASP A 59 -1.71 13.17 4.99
C ASP A 59 -2.86 14.11 4.64
N SER A 60 -4.06 13.54 4.59
CA SER A 60 -5.27 14.29 4.25
C SER A 60 -6.50 13.44 4.50
N ASP A 61 -7.57 14.08 4.95
CA ASP A 61 -8.87 13.46 5.08
C ASP A 61 -9.77 13.76 3.88
N ASP A 62 -9.23 14.43 2.87
CA ASP A 62 -10.02 14.81 1.70
C ASP A 62 -10.41 13.57 0.91
N TRP A 63 -11.74 13.36 0.77
CA TRP A 63 -12.25 12.18 0.08
C TRP A 63 -11.81 12.13 -1.40
N ARG A 64 -11.51 13.30 -1.98
CA ARG A 64 -11.05 13.35 -3.37
C ARG A 64 -9.69 12.73 -3.53
N LEU A 65 -8.82 12.94 -2.55
CA LEU A 65 -7.50 12.35 -2.55
C LEU A 65 -7.59 10.84 -2.39
N HIS A 66 -8.44 10.39 -1.47
CA HIS A 66 -8.64 8.96 -1.27
C HIS A 66 -9.20 8.30 -2.54
N LYS A 67 -10.12 8.99 -3.21
CA LYS A 67 -10.71 8.50 -4.45
C LYS A 67 -9.65 8.42 -5.55
N GLN A 68 -8.74 9.40 -5.60
CA GLN A 68 -7.68 9.41 -6.59
C GLN A 68 -6.77 8.19 -6.42
N VAL A 69 -6.44 7.83 -5.18
CA VAL A 69 -5.64 6.64 -4.90
C VAL A 69 -6.34 5.40 -5.45
N ARG A 70 -7.64 5.29 -5.22
CA ARG A 70 -8.39 4.14 -5.71
C ARG A 70 -8.44 4.09 -7.24
N TYR A 71 -8.53 5.24 -7.89
CA TYR A 71 -8.52 5.29 -9.35
C TYR A 71 -7.17 4.86 -9.92
N LEU A 72 -6.07 5.26 -9.27
CA LEU A 72 -4.75 4.82 -9.72
C LEU A 72 -4.61 3.31 -9.56
N ALA A 73 -5.14 2.75 -8.47
CA ALA A 73 -5.12 1.30 -8.29
C ALA A 73 -5.95 0.60 -9.36
N ALA A 74 -7.10 1.16 -9.73
CA ALA A 74 -7.94 0.57 -10.76
C ALA A 74 -7.22 0.56 -12.12
N ASP A 75 -6.47 1.61 -12.43
CA ASP A 75 -5.69 1.67 -13.66
C ASP A 75 -4.64 0.56 -13.69
N ILE A 76 -3.99 0.31 -12.56
CA ILE A 76 -3.00 -0.77 -12.45
C ILE A 76 -3.68 -2.13 -12.65
N CYS A 77 -4.85 -2.32 -12.04
CA CYS A 77 -5.59 -3.56 -12.20
C CYS A 77 -5.88 -3.84 -13.67
N LEU A 78 -6.30 -2.83 -14.41
CA LEU A 78 -6.61 -2.99 -15.82
C LEU A 78 -5.35 -3.24 -16.65
N LYS A 79 -4.29 -2.51 -16.36
CA LYS A 79 -3.08 -2.61 -17.14
C LYS A 79 -2.41 -3.97 -16.98
N TYR A 80 -2.40 -4.49 -15.77
CA TYR A 80 -1.68 -5.73 -15.46
C TYR A 80 -2.60 -6.95 -15.34
N GLU A 81 -3.90 -6.75 -15.48
CA GLU A 81 -4.88 -7.84 -15.38
C GLU A 81 -4.72 -8.61 -14.07
N LEU A 82 -4.70 -7.85 -12.97
CA LEU A 82 -4.63 -8.44 -11.64
C LEU A 82 -5.49 -7.62 -10.68
N ASN A 83 -5.61 -8.11 -9.45
CA ASN A 83 -6.41 -7.43 -8.44
C ASN A 83 -5.51 -6.75 -7.43
N LEU A 84 -5.46 -5.44 -7.50
CA LEU A 84 -4.79 -4.60 -6.51
C LEU A 84 -5.87 -3.94 -5.69
N SER A 85 -5.89 -4.23 -4.40
CA SER A 85 -6.93 -3.77 -3.49
C SER A 85 -6.35 -2.75 -2.51
N PRO A 86 -6.56 -1.46 -2.75
CA PRO A 86 -6.01 -0.45 -1.86
C PRO A 86 -6.93 -0.17 -0.68
N ARG A 87 -6.34 -0.01 0.48
CA ARG A 87 -7.00 0.55 1.64
C ARG A 87 -6.35 1.89 1.92
N VAL A 88 -7.13 2.93 2.00
CA VAL A 88 -6.60 4.29 2.13
C VAL A 88 -6.97 4.83 3.51
N TRP A 89 -5.97 5.19 4.29
CA TRP A 89 -6.15 5.80 5.61
C TRP A 89 -5.50 7.18 5.62
N SER A 90 -6.12 8.11 6.35
CA SER A 90 -5.43 9.34 6.69
C SER A 90 -4.43 9.04 7.81
N VAL A 91 -3.47 9.94 7.99
CA VAL A 91 -2.51 9.82 9.09
C VAL A 91 -3.25 9.79 10.44
N ALA A 92 -4.29 10.61 10.57
CA ALA A 92 -5.08 10.63 11.80
C ALA A 92 -5.76 9.30 12.05
N HIS A 93 -6.34 8.71 11.00
CA HIS A 93 -6.99 7.41 11.14
C HIS A 93 -5.98 6.32 11.51
N ARG A 94 -4.79 6.37 10.91
CA ARG A 94 -3.74 5.42 11.26
C ARG A 94 -3.38 5.50 12.73
N ARG A 95 -3.27 6.72 13.26
CA ARG A 95 -2.98 6.91 14.68
C ARG A 95 -4.07 6.32 15.57
N GLU A 96 -5.32 6.46 15.15
CA GLU A 96 -6.43 5.84 15.87
C GLU A 96 -6.31 4.33 15.88
N MET A 97 -5.98 3.74 14.74
CA MET A 97 -5.82 2.30 14.63
C MET A 97 -4.66 1.80 15.48
N GLU A 98 -3.57 2.56 15.52
CA GLU A 98 -2.43 2.24 16.38
C GLU A 98 -2.82 2.29 17.85
N ALA A 99 -3.54 3.34 18.24
CA ALA A 99 -3.96 3.51 19.63
C ALA A 99 -4.90 2.40 20.07
N MET A 100 -5.76 1.92 19.16
CA MET A 100 -6.68 0.82 19.44
C MET A 100 -6.02 -0.53 19.29
N ASN A 101 -4.79 -0.58 18.79
CA ASN A 101 -4.08 -1.81 18.48
C ASN A 101 -4.94 -2.76 17.66
N SER A 102 -5.52 -2.23 16.58
CA SER A 102 -6.44 -2.98 15.74
C SER A 102 -5.75 -4.21 15.13
N LEU A 103 -6.53 -5.21 14.76
CA LEU A 103 -6.00 -6.42 14.16
C LEU A 103 -5.26 -6.11 12.85
N LEU A 104 -5.82 -5.23 12.04
CA LEU A 104 -5.16 -4.86 10.79
C LEU A 104 -3.82 -4.18 11.05
N HIS A 105 -3.76 -3.28 12.03
CA HIS A 105 -2.51 -2.64 12.41
C HIS A 105 -1.47 -3.67 12.85
N GLN A 106 -1.89 -4.62 13.69
CA GLN A 106 -0.99 -5.68 14.14
C GLN A 106 -0.46 -6.50 12.98
N ASN A 107 -1.33 -6.88 12.05
CA ASN A 107 -0.94 -7.67 10.90
C ASN A 107 0.06 -6.94 10.01
N ILE A 108 -0.16 -5.64 9.80
CA ILE A 108 0.75 -4.85 8.99
C ILE A 108 2.10 -4.72 9.67
N GLN A 109 2.12 -4.55 10.99
CA GLN A 109 3.37 -4.42 11.72
C GLN A 109 4.18 -5.71 11.73
N THR A 110 3.53 -6.86 11.82
CA THR A 110 4.23 -8.13 11.90
C THR A 110 4.53 -8.73 10.53
N GLU A 111 3.67 -8.52 9.55
CA GLU A 111 3.75 -9.22 8.27
C GLU A 111 3.84 -8.27 7.07
N GLY A 112 3.56 -6.99 7.27
CA GLY A 112 3.53 -6.04 6.17
C GLY A 112 4.90 -5.79 5.58
N ILE A 113 4.91 -5.50 4.29
CA ILE A 113 6.13 -5.16 3.56
C ILE A 113 6.02 -3.69 3.18
N GLU A 114 6.94 -2.90 3.74
CA GLU A 114 6.93 -1.46 3.49
C GLU A 114 7.46 -1.17 2.10
N LEU A 115 6.66 -0.50 1.29
CA LEU A 115 7.00 -0.19 -0.08
C LEU A 115 7.48 1.26 -0.24
N LEU A 116 6.97 2.14 0.61
CA LEU A 116 7.35 3.54 0.61
C LEU A 116 7.08 4.11 1.98
N GLU A 117 8.05 4.81 2.54
CA GLU A 117 7.84 5.57 3.75
C GLU A 117 8.61 6.86 3.62
N THR A 118 7.87 7.98 3.64
CA THR A 118 8.53 9.27 3.64
C THR A 118 8.85 9.60 5.07
N SER A 119 10.08 9.32 5.47
CA SER A 119 10.50 9.73 6.79
C SER A 119 10.91 11.18 6.70
N ARG A 120 9.96 12.04 6.77
CA ARG A 120 10.29 13.41 6.87
C ARG A 120 10.60 13.74 8.28
N PRO A 121 11.62 14.52 8.49
CA PRO A 121 11.79 15.04 9.82
C PRO A 121 10.51 15.78 10.16
N ALA A 122 10.10 15.57 11.35
CA ALA A 122 8.92 16.24 11.85
C ALA A 122 9.18 17.73 11.81
N GLY A 123 8.69 18.36 10.98
CA GLY A 123 8.98 19.80 10.88
C GLY A 123 8.76 20.18 9.49
#